data_fe50fb41192bc19348a452be7aa7e9c2
#
_entry.id   fe50fb41192bc19348a452be7aa7e9c2
#
_cell.length_a   1.000
_cell.length_b   1.000
_cell.length_c   1.000
_cell.angle_alpha   90.00
_cell.angle_beta   90.00
_cell.angle_gamma   90.00
#
_symmetry.space_group_name_H-M   'P 1'
#
loop_
_entity.id
_entity.type
_entity.pdbx_description
1 polymer ?
#
loop_
_entity_poly.entity_id
_entity_poly.type
_entity_poly.pdbx_seq_one_letter_code
_entity_poly.pdbx_strand_id
1 'polypeptide(L)'
;MKVLNKDSKRRDEILGIKEWVDMGGIMRIECITIDQMRELIDNDFLDLEDKQNFAPRIKYIYEFMKKYPDFEAHGYAVSPNRDDYRVSIEGVRLKRKATKEEYKEFRLLFEAADEISAVNGEAGLFCWFD
;
A
#
# COMPACT_ATOMS: atom_id res chain seq x y z
N MET A 1 3.56 -10.32 17.67
CA MET A 1 3.65 -9.05 16.92
C MET A 1 5.07 -8.83 16.44
N LYS A 2 5.23 -8.57 15.16
CA LYS A 2 6.53 -8.33 14.55
C LYS A 2 7.06 -6.95 14.93
N VAL A 3 8.34 -6.89 15.32
CA VAL A 3 9.00 -5.60 15.57
C VAL A 3 9.48 -5.01 14.25
N LEU A 4 9.00 -3.83 13.94
CA LEU A 4 9.36 -3.15 12.69
C LEU A 4 10.79 -2.61 12.74
N ASN A 5 11.43 -2.57 11.57
CA ASN A 5 12.75 -1.99 11.40
C ASN A 5 12.69 -0.48 11.66
N LYS A 6 13.54 0.02 12.56
CA LYS A 6 13.56 1.42 12.96
C LYS A 6 14.46 2.31 12.10
N ASP A 7 15.09 1.75 11.06
CA ASP A 7 15.92 2.51 10.14
C ASP A 7 15.03 3.31 9.17
N SER A 8 14.48 4.39 9.66
CA SER A 8 13.55 5.24 8.90
C SER A 8 14.20 5.86 7.67
N LYS A 9 15.51 6.08 7.71
CA LYS A 9 16.23 6.60 6.54
C LYS A 9 16.19 5.61 5.39
N ARG A 10 16.43 4.33 5.68
CA ARG A 10 16.36 3.26 4.66
C ARG A 10 14.94 3.09 4.17
N ARG A 11 13.96 3.14 5.07
CA ARG A 11 12.55 3.09 4.71
C ARG A 11 12.20 4.19 3.71
N ASP A 12 12.61 5.41 4.01
CA ASP A 12 12.30 6.56 3.17
C ASP A 12 12.99 6.48 1.81
N GLU A 13 14.20 5.92 1.76
CA GLU A 13 14.88 5.65 0.49
C GLU A 13 14.06 4.68 -0.37
N ILE A 14 13.58 3.59 0.20
CA ILE A 14 12.74 2.59 -0.50
C ILE A 14 11.47 3.23 -1.03
N LEU A 15 10.83 4.08 -0.22
CA LEU A 15 9.59 4.77 -0.61
C LEU A 15 9.81 5.92 -1.58
N GLY A 16 11.07 6.30 -1.82
CA GLY A 16 11.40 7.41 -2.70
C GLY A 16 11.11 8.78 -2.09
N ILE A 17 11.05 8.88 -0.76
CA ILE A 17 10.82 10.14 -0.07
C ILE A 17 12.13 10.92 -0.05
N LYS A 18 12.17 12.06 -0.73
CA LYS A 18 13.34 12.94 -0.76
C LYS A 18 13.25 14.05 0.27
N GLU A 19 12.04 14.51 0.53
CA GLU A 19 11.77 15.59 1.46
C GLU A 19 10.52 15.24 2.26
N TRP A 20 10.62 15.26 3.57
CA TRP A 20 9.53 14.95 4.46
C TRP A 20 8.59 16.16 4.59
N VAL A 21 7.35 16.00 4.14
CA VAL A 21 6.30 16.99 4.33
C VAL A 21 5.52 16.59 5.56
N ASP A 22 5.79 17.27 6.66
CA ASP A 22 5.20 16.93 7.97
C ASP A 22 3.75 17.40 8.08
N MET A 23 2.86 16.42 8.17
CA MET A 23 1.44 16.62 8.42
C MET A 23 1.09 15.89 9.72
N GLY A 24 1.59 16.41 10.85
CA GLY A 24 1.38 15.75 12.14
C GLY A 24 2.17 14.46 12.32
N GLY A 25 3.30 14.35 11.64
CA GLY A 25 4.14 13.15 11.68
C GLY A 25 3.71 12.07 10.68
N ILE A 26 2.87 12.41 9.72
CA ILE A 26 2.38 11.49 8.68
C ILE A 26 2.74 12.04 7.31
N MET A 27 3.33 11.18 6.47
CA MET A 27 3.65 11.49 5.08
C MET A 27 2.85 10.60 4.16
N ARG A 28 2.02 11.17 3.30
CA ARG A 28 1.23 10.42 2.33
C ARG A 28 2.11 9.85 1.22
N ILE A 29 1.90 8.59 0.88
CA ILE A 29 2.61 7.90 -0.19
C ILE A 29 1.59 7.48 -1.24
N GLU A 30 1.65 8.12 -2.41
CA GLU A 30 0.68 7.90 -3.48
C GLU A 30 0.96 6.65 -4.32
N CYS A 31 2.20 6.22 -4.38
CA CYS A 31 2.60 5.11 -5.25
C CYS A 31 3.67 4.26 -4.59
N ILE A 32 3.34 3.00 -4.37
CA ILE A 32 4.28 1.98 -3.89
C ILE A 32 4.17 0.81 -4.86
N THR A 33 5.22 0.61 -5.66
CA THR A 33 5.24 -0.47 -6.66
C THR A 33 5.42 -1.84 -6.00
N ILE A 34 5.20 -2.91 -6.77
CA ILE A 34 5.44 -4.28 -6.29
C ILE A 34 6.90 -4.47 -5.84
N ASP A 35 7.85 -3.85 -6.52
CA ASP A 35 9.26 -3.93 -6.14
C ASP A 35 9.53 -3.22 -4.83
N GLN A 36 8.93 -2.06 -4.61
CA GLN A 36 9.01 -1.33 -3.34
C GLN A 36 8.34 -2.12 -2.22
N MET A 37 7.18 -2.73 -2.48
CA MET A 37 6.51 -3.59 -1.50
C MET A 37 7.42 -4.73 -1.05
N ARG A 38 8.07 -5.40 -2.01
CA ARG A 38 8.99 -6.49 -1.70
C ARG A 38 10.15 -6.01 -0.84
N GLU A 39 10.77 -4.87 -1.18
CA GLU A 39 11.85 -4.31 -0.40
C GLU A 39 11.42 -3.94 1.02
N LEU A 40 10.23 -3.36 1.17
CA LEU A 40 9.69 -3.03 2.50
C LEU A 40 9.46 -4.28 3.35
N ILE A 41 8.95 -5.34 2.74
CA ILE A 41 8.71 -6.61 3.43
C ILE A 41 10.03 -7.28 3.80
N ASP A 42 10.96 -7.37 2.84
CA ASP A 42 12.25 -8.05 3.05
C ASP A 42 13.13 -7.35 4.10
N ASN A 43 12.95 -6.05 4.27
CA ASN A 43 13.70 -5.25 5.24
C ASN A 43 12.92 -5.01 6.55
N ASP A 44 11.82 -5.72 6.76
CA ASP A 44 11.01 -5.68 7.97
C ASP A 44 10.35 -4.33 8.27
N PHE A 45 10.08 -3.53 7.24
CA PHE A 45 9.29 -2.30 7.38
C PHE A 45 7.78 -2.56 7.31
N LEU A 46 7.37 -3.70 6.76
CA LEU A 46 5.99 -4.16 6.72
C LEU A 46 5.90 -5.56 7.33
N ASP A 47 4.83 -5.80 8.07
CA ASP A 47 4.48 -7.13 8.59
C ASP A 47 3.41 -7.74 7.70
N LEU A 48 3.70 -8.92 7.13
CA LEU A 48 2.76 -9.62 6.24
C LEU A 48 1.41 -9.90 6.89
N GLU A 49 1.36 -10.03 8.21
CA GLU A 49 0.12 -10.31 8.95
C GLU A 49 -0.67 -9.05 9.32
N ASP A 50 -0.08 -7.88 9.11
CA ASP A 50 -0.73 -6.61 9.46
C ASP A 50 -1.78 -6.21 8.42
N LYS A 51 -2.71 -5.34 8.85
CA LYS A 51 -3.75 -4.80 7.97
C LYS A 51 -4.27 -3.48 8.51
N GLN A 52 -4.84 -2.68 7.62
CA GLN A 52 -5.52 -1.42 7.93
C GLN A 52 -7.02 -1.69 8.09
N ASN A 53 -7.53 -1.67 9.32
CA ASN A 53 -8.95 -1.87 9.61
C ASN A 53 -9.54 -3.10 8.90
N PHE A 54 -10.46 -2.93 7.95
CA PHE A 54 -11.11 -4.02 7.23
C PHE A 54 -10.39 -4.39 5.92
N ALA A 55 -9.21 -3.83 5.70
CA ALA A 55 -8.41 -4.18 4.52
C ALA A 55 -7.92 -5.62 4.58
N PRO A 56 -7.58 -6.22 3.44
CA PRO A 56 -6.86 -7.48 3.44
C PRO A 56 -5.51 -7.34 4.15
N ARG A 57 -5.00 -8.44 4.69
CA ARG A 57 -3.65 -8.44 5.26
C ARG A 57 -2.62 -8.13 4.18
N ILE A 58 -1.48 -7.57 4.58
CA ILE A 58 -0.39 -7.21 3.67
C ILE A 58 -0.01 -8.39 2.77
N LYS A 59 0.03 -9.61 3.30
CA LYS A 59 0.38 -10.80 2.51
C LYS A 59 -0.56 -11.02 1.31
N TYR A 60 -1.85 -10.74 1.45
CA TYR A 60 -2.81 -10.91 0.36
C TYR A 60 -2.69 -9.79 -0.67
N ILE A 61 -2.45 -8.56 -0.22
CA ILE A 61 -2.20 -7.43 -1.12
C ILE A 61 -0.92 -7.69 -1.92
N TYR A 62 0.12 -8.15 -1.26
CA TYR A 62 1.40 -8.46 -1.90
C TYR A 62 1.26 -9.57 -2.95
N GLU A 63 0.57 -10.67 -2.62
CA GLU A 63 0.32 -11.76 -3.57
C GLU A 63 -0.50 -11.27 -4.78
N PHE A 64 -1.50 -10.42 -4.55
CA PHE A 64 -2.29 -9.80 -5.60
C PHE A 64 -1.40 -8.96 -6.53
N MET A 65 -0.53 -8.11 -5.96
CA MET A 65 0.36 -7.26 -6.73
C MET A 65 1.44 -8.05 -7.48
N LYS A 66 1.88 -9.19 -6.94
CA LYS A 66 2.80 -10.08 -7.67
C LYS A 66 2.13 -10.66 -8.91
N LYS A 67 0.87 -11.00 -8.81
CA LYS A 67 0.09 -11.54 -9.95
C LYS A 67 -0.24 -10.45 -10.96
N TYR A 68 -0.51 -9.23 -10.47
CA TYR A 68 -0.89 -8.08 -11.30
C TYR A 68 0.01 -6.90 -11.00
N PRO A 69 1.27 -6.92 -11.49
CA PRO A 69 2.30 -5.97 -11.05
C PRO A 69 2.11 -4.52 -11.50
N ASP A 70 1.15 -4.26 -12.38
CA ASP A 70 0.81 -2.88 -12.75
C ASP A 70 -0.02 -2.16 -11.69
N PHE A 71 -0.59 -2.89 -10.73
CA PHE A 71 -1.19 -2.27 -9.56
C PHE A 71 -0.11 -1.71 -8.65
N GLU A 72 -0.38 -0.52 -8.11
CA GLU A 72 0.48 0.16 -7.15
C GLU A 72 -0.28 0.29 -5.83
N ALA A 73 0.40 0.10 -4.71
CA ALA A 73 -0.19 0.36 -3.40
C ALA A 73 -0.09 1.84 -3.07
N HIS A 74 -0.90 2.30 -2.13
CA HIS A 74 -0.81 3.64 -1.57
C HIS A 74 -1.11 3.60 -0.08
N GLY A 75 -0.68 4.62 0.63
CA GLY A 75 -0.89 4.69 2.05
C GLY A 75 -0.11 5.86 2.65
N TYR A 76 0.48 5.63 3.81
CA TYR A 76 1.26 6.68 4.48
C TYR A 76 2.38 6.08 5.32
N ALA A 77 3.40 6.91 5.56
CA ALA A 77 4.50 6.60 6.47
C ALA A 77 4.36 7.46 7.71
N VAL A 78 4.59 6.84 8.87
CA VAL A 78 4.54 7.54 10.16
C VAL A 78 5.96 7.87 10.60
N SER A 79 6.16 9.07 11.12
CA SER A 79 7.45 9.58 11.60
C SER A 79 8.08 8.66 12.65
N PRO A 80 9.41 8.50 12.63
CA PRO A 80 10.10 7.72 13.67
C PRO A 80 10.01 8.37 15.06
N ASN A 81 9.58 9.62 15.14
CA ASN A 81 9.39 10.32 16.41
C ASN A 81 8.06 9.97 17.09
N ARG A 82 7.19 9.23 16.43
CA ARG A 82 5.90 8.81 16.97
C ARG A 82 5.99 7.38 17.49
N ASP A 83 5.22 7.08 18.53
CA ASP A 83 5.13 5.74 19.11
C ASP A 83 4.52 4.73 18.15
N ASP A 84 3.69 5.20 17.20
CA ASP A 84 3.02 4.38 16.21
C ASP A 84 3.76 4.34 14.86
N TYR A 85 5.08 4.48 14.90
CA TYR A 85 5.95 4.41 13.71
C TYR A 85 5.63 3.18 12.87
N ARG A 86 5.37 3.39 11.58
CA ARG A 86 5.04 2.32 10.63
C ARG A 86 4.89 2.85 9.21
N VAL A 87 4.72 1.94 8.27
CA VAL A 87 4.13 2.21 6.95
C VAL A 87 2.75 1.56 6.96
N SER A 88 1.73 2.31 6.57
CA SER A 88 0.36 1.79 6.49
C SER A 88 -0.07 1.74 5.03
N ILE A 89 -0.61 0.60 4.62
CA ILE A 89 -1.11 0.40 3.25
C ILE A 89 -2.63 0.54 3.28
N GLU A 90 -3.15 1.54 2.59
CA GLU A 90 -4.57 1.88 2.61
C GLU A 90 -5.34 1.39 1.38
N GLY A 91 -4.66 0.90 0.38
CA GLY A 91 -5.32 0.41 -0.82
C GLY A 91 -4.39 0.25 -1.99
N VAL A 92 -4.98 0.04 -3.16
CA VAL A 92 -4.25 -0.12 -4.42
C VAL A 92 -4.85 0.74 -5.52
N ARG A 93 -4.08 0.96 -6.56
CA ARG A 93 -4.47 1.76 -7.73
C ARG A 93 -3.93 1.12 -8.99
N LEU A 94 -4.74 1.11 -10.05
CA LEU A 94 -4.31 0.76 -11.39
C LEU A 94 -4.58 1.97 -12.29
N LYS A 95 -3.55 2.48 -12.97
CA LYS A 95 -3.61 3.73 -13.74
C LYS A 95 -3.92 3.52 -15.22
N ARG A 96 -4.48 2.39 -15.59
CA ARG A 96 -4.89 2.07 -16.95
C ARG A 96 -6.18 1.27 -16.91
N LYS A 97 -6.78 1.05 -18.09
CA LYS A 97 -7.96 0.18 -18.20
C LYS A 97 -7.61 -1.23 -17.71
N ALA A 98 -8.42 -1.77 -16.81
CA ALA A 98 -8.25 -3.11 -16.29
C ALA A 98 -8.73 -4.15 -17.30
N THR A 99 -8.10 -5.33 -17.28
CA THR A 99 -8.64 -6.52 -17.94
C THR A 99 -9.83 -7.03 -17.13
N LYS A 100 -10.63 -7.91 -17.73
CA LYS A 100 -11.76 -8.54 -17.02
C LYS A 100 -11.29 -9.32 -15.80
N GLU A 101 -10.17 -10.03 -15.92
CA GLU A 101 -9.61 -10.81 -14.83
C GLU A 101 -9.12 -9.89 -13.70
N GLU A 102 -8.39 -8.82 -14.04
CA GLU A 102 -7.93 -7.84 -13.06
C GLU A 102 -9.10 -7.22 -12.29
N TYR A 103 -10.14 -6.82 -13.00
CA TYR A 103 -11.32 -6.22 -12.38
C TYR A 103 -12.01 -7.22 -11.43
N LYS A 104 -12.18 -8.48 -11.86
CA LYS A 104 -12.79 -9.52 -11.04
C LYS A 104 -12.00 -9.78 -9.76
N GLU A 105 -10.70 -9.98 -9.88
CA GLU A 105 -9.84 -10.28 -8.73
C GLU A 105 -9.75 -9.09 -7.79
N PHE A 106 -9.69 -7.87 -8.34
CA PHE A 106 -9.70 -6.65 -7.57
C PHE A 106 -10.98 -6.54 -6.73
N ARG A 107 -12.14 -6.77 -7.35
CA ARG A 107 -13.43 -6.70 -6.65
C ARG A 107 -13.55 -7.74 -5.55
N LEU A 108 -13.04 -8.94 -5.78
CA LEU A 108 -13.09 -10.01 -4.77
C LEU A 108 -12.22 -9.67 -3.56
N LEU A 109 -11.01 -9.20 -3.78
CA LEU A 109 -10.07 -8.95 -2.68
C LEU A 109 -10.40 -7.67 -1.91
N PHE A 110 -10.83 -6.61 -2.59
CA PHE A 110 -11.02 -5.29 -2.00
C PHE A 110 -12.49 -4.90 -1.81
N GLU A 111 -13.38 -5.89 -1.73
CA GLU A 111 -14.83 -5.69 -1.63
C GLU A 111 -15.25 -4.81 -0.46
N ALA A 112 -14.54 -4.90 0.67
CA ALA A 112 -14.89 -4.18 1.90
C ALA A 112 -14.31 -2.77 1.98
N ALA A 113 -13.70 -2.25 0.90
CA ALA A 113 -13.11 -0.91 0.90
C ALA A 113 -14.15 0.17 1.17
N ASP A 114 -13.73 1.21 1.89
CA ASP A 114 -14.58 2.38 2.17
C ASP A 114 -14.85 3.17 0.90
N GLU A 115 -13.91 3.19 -0.03
CA GLU A 115 -14.06 3.83 -1.32
C GLU A 115 -13.53 2.92 -2.42
N ILE A 116 -14.35 2.71 -3.45
CA ILE A 116 -13.94 2.00 -4.67
C ILE A 116 -14.32 2.90 -5.84
N SER A 117 -13.33 3.23 -6.67
CA SER A 117 -13.54 3.95 -7.90
C SER A 117 -13.16 3.04 -9.06
N ALA A 118 -14.15 2.66 -9.84
CA ALA A 118 -13.98 1.77 -10.98
C ALA A 118 -14.96 2.19 -12.05
N VAL A 119 -14.63 3.25 -12.79
CA VAL A 119 -15.49 3.76 -13.84
C VAL A 119 -15.40 2.81 -15.03
N ASN A 120 -16.12 1.68 -14.94
CA ASN A 120 -16.13 0.60 -15.94
C ASN A 120 -14.73 0.11 -16.34
N GLY A 121 -13.74 0.33 -15.46
CA GLY A 121 -12.35 -0.02 -15.73
C GLY A 121 -11.64 0.86 -16.76
N GLU A 122 -12.31 1.87 -17.32
CA GLU A 122 -11.71 2.68 -18.39
C GLU A 122 -10.69 3.70 -17.89
N ALA A 123 -10.93 4.27 -16.72
CA ALA A 123 -10.01 5.23 -16.09
C ALA A 123 -9.09 4.57 -15.06
N GLY A 124 -9.10 3.24 -15.01
CA GLY A 124 -8.35 2.48 -14.02
C GLY A 124 -9.18 2.10 -12.81
N LEU A 125 -8.51 1.58 -11.78
CA LEU A 125 -9.14 1.11 -10.55
C LEU A 125 -8.46 1.77 -9.34
N PHE A 126 -9.24 1.99 -8.30
CA PHE A 126 -8.75 2.57 -7.05
C PHE A 126 -9.59 2.03 -5.90
N CYS A 127 -8.95 1.69 -4.78
CA CYS A 127 -9.67 1.43 -3.54
C CYS A 127 -8.93 2.06 -2.36
N TRP A 128 -9.68 2.35 -1.30
CA TRP A 128 -9.15 2.98 -0.10
C TRP A 128 -9.87 2.43 1.14
N PHE A 129 -9.08 2.10 2.14
CA PHE A 129 -9.55 1.68 3.47
C PHE A 129 -9.16 2.73 4.49
N ASP A 130 -10.13 3.28 5.15
CA ASP A 130 -9.92 4.26 6.22
C ASP A 130 -9.39 3.57 7.50
#